data_89669ddaf4d6f4cb6cac18d54be04cb8
#
_entry.id   89669ddaf4d6f4cb6cac18d54be04cb8
#
_cell.length_a   1.000
_cell.length_b   1.000
_cell.length_c   1.000
_cell.angle_alpha   90.00
_cell.angle_beta   90.00
_cell.angle_gamma   90.00
#
_symmetry.space_group_name_H-M   'P 1'
#
loop_
_entity.id
_entity.type
_entity.pdbx_description
1 polymer ?
#
loop_
_entity_poly.entity_id
_entity_poly.type
_entity_poly.pdbx_seq_one_letter_code
_entity_poly.pdbx_strand_id
1 'polypeptide(L)'
;MKRGNLLFQVVFSIAGGLLVLFIVLPLVSTLLSTSPAEFLRSFTDPEVLTSIGLTFSAAALATLLASITGVPLAYILARRRFAGKRLLEAVVNLPVVIPHTAAGVALLLVFGRRGLLGEWLAPLGITFTDNLAGIVVAMLFVSLPFLVNLSREAFALVDEELEKVAMTDGASQWQAFFHVTLPLAWRGVLGGAVMMWARGISEFGAVVILAYHPKIVPVLIYERFTGYGLESAQPVALLLILVALVVFILLRLALLPKS
;
A
#
# COMPACT_ATOMS: atom_id res chain seq x y z
N MET A 1 2.82 23.59 -40.76
CA MET A 1 2.82 22.44 -39.81
C MET A 1 3.67 22.62 -38.54
N LYS A 2 4.77 23.41 -38.49
CA LYS A 2 5.63 23.54 -37.28
C LYS A 2 5.03 24.36 -36.10
N ARG A 3 4.17 25.39 -36.36
CA ARG A 3 3.61 26.24 -35.29
C ARG A 3 2.55 25.56 -34.39
N GLY A 4 1.74 24.66 -34.95
CA GLY A 4 0.76 23.89 -34.15
C GLY A 4 1.39 22.94 -33.15
N ASN A 5 2.52 22.33 -33.51
CA ASN A 5 3.27 21.45 -32.60
C ASN A 5 3.92 22.24 -31.45
N LEU A 6 4.38 23.46 -31.70
CA LEU A 6 4.99 24.29 -30.65
C LEU A 6 3.96 24.72 -29.59
N LEU A 7 2.80 25.21 -30.02
CA LEU A 7 1.72 25.61 -29.10
C LEU A 7 1.25 24.42 -28.25
N PHE A 8 1.06 23.27 -28.87
CA PHE A 8 0.72 22.02 -28.16
C PHE A 8 1.78 21.67 -27.10
N GLN A 9 3.06 21.63 -27.46
CA GLN A 9 4.15 21.34 -26.54
C GLN A 9 4.21 22.33 -25.39
N VAL A 10 4.07 23.63 -25.66
CA VAL A 10 4.08 24.69 -24.63
C VAL A 10 2.93 24.52 -23.65
N VAL A 11 1.70 24.32 -24.15
CA VAL A 11 0.51 24.13 -23.30
C VAL A 11 0.66 22.89 -22.42
N PHE A 12 1.08 21.76 -22.99
CA PHE A 12 1.27 20.51 -22.23
C PHE A 12 2.41 20.63 -21.22
N SER A 13 3.51 21.30 -21.56
CA SER A 13 4.62 21.54 -20.63
C SER A 13 4.22 22.45 -19.47
N ILE A 14 3.46 23.52 -19.73
CA ILE A 14 2.96 24.39 -18.68
C ILE A 14 1.99 23.63 -17.77
N ALA A 15 1.02 22.90 -18.34
CA ALA A 15 0.07 22.12 -17.56
C ALA A 15 0.77 21.05 -16.69
N GLY A 16 1.73 20.31 -17.28
CA GLY A 16 2.55 19.35 -16.55
C GLY A 16 3.43 19.99 -15.49
N GLY A 17 4.04 21.15 -15.80
CA GLY A 17 4.86 21.91 -14.85
C GLY A 17 4.05 22.43 -13.66
N LEU A 18 2.83 22.93 -13.88
CA LEU A 18 1.92 23.36 -12.81
C LEU A 18 1.54 22.18 -11.89
N LEU A 19 1.26 21.00 -12.46
CA LEU A 19 0.97 19.82 -11.66
C LEU A 19 2.16 19.39 -10.81
N VAL A 20 3.36 19.36 -11.39
CA VAL A 20 4.60 19.06 -10.66
C VAL A 20 4.84 20.09 -9.55
N LEU A 21 4.68 21.38 -9.84
CA LEU A 21 4.81 22.44 -8.85
C LEU A 21 3.81 22.28 -7.70
N PHE A 22 2.55 21.95 -7.99
CA PHE A 22 1.51 21.68 -6.99
C PHE A 22 1.90 20.52 -6.05
N ILE A 23 2.55 19.48 -6.55
CA ILE A 23 3.03 18.35 -5.73
C ILE A 23 4.28 18.73 -4.93
N VAL A 24 5.24 19.41 -5.56
CA VAL A 24 6.55 19.71 -4.95
C VAL A 24 6.46 20.82 -3.91
N LEU A 25 5.61 21.83 -4.15
CA LEU A 25 5.52 23.01 -3.29
C LEU A 25 5.22 22.71 -1.81
N PRO A 26 4.23 21.85 -1.45
CA PRO A 26 4.00 21.47 -0.06
C PRO A 26 5.19 20.74 0.57
N LEU A 27 5.87 19.87 -0.20
CA LEU A 27 7.02 19.10 0.29
C LEU A 27 8.20 20.02 0.59
N VAL A 28 8.50 20.94 -0.32
CA VAL A 28 9.55 21.95 -0.14
C VAL A 28 9.18 22.90 1.01
N SER A 29 7.93 23.34 1.10
CA SER A 29 7.46 24.18 2.20
C SER A 29 7.65 23.49 3.54
N THR A 30 7.31 22.21 3.66
CA THR A 30 7.53 21.42 4.87
C THR A 30 9.02 21.36 5.24
N LEU A 31 9.89 21.12 4.26
CA LEU A 31 11.35 21.09 4.47
C LEU A 31 11.89 22.43 4.95
N LEU A 32 11.48 23.55 4.32
CA LEU A 32 12.00 24.88 4.61
C LEU A 32 11.49 25.47 5.93
N SER A 33 10.28 25.09 6.35
CA SER A 33 9.65 25.57 7.58
C SER A 33 9.94 24.70 8.80
N THR A 34 10.56 23.53 8.63
CA THR A 34 10.94 22.67 9.76
C THR A 34 12.25 23.17 10.39
N SER A 35 12.26 23.34 11.72
CA SER A 35 13.48 23.67 12.45
C SER A 35 14.52 22.56 12.32
N PRO A 36 15.76 22.86 11.88
CA PRO A 36 16.81 21.84 11.77
C PRO A 36 17.12 21.12 13.08
N ALA A 37 17.06 21.85 14.21
CA ALA A 37 17.32 21.28 15.53
C ALA A 37 16.22 20.27 15.93
N GLU A 38 14.95 20.57 15.68
CA GLU A 38 13.83 19.66 15.98
C GLU A 38 13.81 18.47 15.02
N PHE A 39 14.14 18.69 13.76
CA PHE A 39 14.30 17.61 12.79
C PHE A 39 15.38 16.63 13.22
N LEU A 40 16.56 17.12 13.63
CA LEU A 40 17.63 16.27 14.14
C LEU A 40 17.24 15.52 15.42
N ARG A 41 16.48 16.13 16.32
CA ARG A 41 15.94 15.47 17.51
C ARG A 41 15.02 14.30 17.16
N SER A 42 14.26 14.39 16.07
CA SER A 42 13.38 13.30 15.63
C SER A 42 14.13 12.00 15.31
N PHE A 43 15.42 12.06 14.94
CA PHE A 43 16.26 10.87 14.74
C PHE A 43 16.70 10.19 16.05
N THR A 44 16.58 10.86 17.17
CA THR A 44 16.96 10.32 18.48
C THR A 44 15.76 10.10 19.40
N ASP A 45 14.54 10.46 18.94
CA ASP A 45 13.30 10.24 19.67
C ASP A 45 12.88 8.76 19.57
N PRO A 46 12.89 8.01 20.68
CA PRO A 46 12.57 6.59 20.66
C PRO A 46 11.14 6.30 20.19
N GLU A 47 10.17 7.18 20.47
CA GLU A 47 8.79 7.03 20.02
C GLU A 47 8.70 7.15 18.51
N VAL A 48 9.39 8.11 17.91
CA VAL A 48 9.44 8.31 16.46
C VAL A 48 10.06 7.11 15.76
N LEU A 49 11.24 6.67 16.24
CA LEU A 49 11.95 5.53 15.64
C LEU A 49 11.14 4.23 15.74
N THR A 50 10.54 3.97 16.90
CA THR A 50 9.67 2.80 17.11
C THR A 50 8.45 2.85 16.18
N SER A 51 7.80 4.02 16.08
CA SER A 51 6.65 4.21 15.19
C SER A 51 7.02 4.02 13.71
N ILE A 52 8.21 4.48 13.27
CA ILE A 52 8.70 4.23 11.91
C ILE A 52 8.91 2.74 11.69
N GLY A 53 9.67 2.07 12.55
CA GLY A 53 9.92 0.64 12.45
C GLY A 53 8.63 -0.17 12.41
N LEU A 54 7.68 0.16 13.29
CA LEU A 54 6.36 -0.46 13.34
C LEU A 54 5.56 -0.25 12.05
N THR A 55 5.53 0.99 11.53
CA THR A 55 4.78 1.32 10.31
C THR A 55 5.27 0.49 9.12
N PHE A 56 6.59 0.48 8.91
CA PHE A 56 7.18 -0.21 7.77
C PHE A 56 7.06 -1.74 7.90
N SER A 57 7.29 -2.28 9.10
CA SER A 57 7.17 -3.73 9.35
C SER A 57 5.73 -4.23 9.30
N ALA A 58 4.77 -3.49 9.86
CA ALA A 58 3.35 -3.84 9.78
C ALA A 58 2.84 -3.84 8.33
N ALA A 59 3.21 -2.82 7.54
CA ALA A 59 2.86 -2.76 6.12
C ALA A 59 3.52 -3.90 5.32
N ALA A 60 4.77 -4.26 5.63
CA ALA A 60 5.44 -5.41 5.01
C ALA A 60 4.75 -6.72 5.36
N LEU A 61 4.40 -6.93 6.62
CA LEU A 61 3.68 -8.13 7.07
C LEU A 61 2.29 -8.21 6.43
N ALA A 62 1.56 -7.09 6.36
CA ALA A 62 0.26 -7.02 5.66
C ALA A 62 0.40 -7.42 4.19
N THR A 63 1.45 -6.92 3.51
CA THR A 63 1.72 -7.24 2.10
C THR A 63 2.10 -8.71 1.90
N LEU A 64 2.92 -9.28 2.78
CA LEU A 64 3.28 -10.69 2.72
C LEU A 64 2.06 -11.60 2.91
N LEU A 65 1.24 -11.32 3.92
CA LEU A 65 0.00 -12.07 4.17
C LEU A 65 -1.00 -11.95 3.01
N ALA A 66 -1.16 -10.73 2.48
CA ALA A 66 -2.01 -10.50 1.33
C ALA A 66 -1.50 -11.22 0.07
N SER A 67 -0.20 -11.35 -0.11
CA SER A 67 0.39 -12.02 -1.27
C SER A 67 0.03 -13.51 -1.33
N ILE A 68 -0.12 -14.16 -0.18
CA ILE A 68 -0.50 -15.58 -0.10
C ILE A 68 -1.89 -15.84 -0.69
N THR A 69 -2.84 -14.91 -0.49
CA THR A 69 -4.23 -15.07 -0.95
C THR A 69 -4.56 -14.19 -2.15
N GLY A 70 -4.01 -12.99 -2.20
CA GLY A 70 -4.27 -11.99 -3.22
C GLY A 70 -3.65 -12.33 -4.59
N VAL A 71 -2.44 -12.90 -4.62
CA VAL A 71 -1.80 -13.32 -5.88
C VAL A 71 -2.57 -14.47 -6.55
N PRO A 72 -2.95 -15.55 -5.84
CA PRO A 72 -3.84 -16.57 -6.41
C PRO A 72 -5.19 -16.01 -6.88
N LEU A 73 -5.80 -15.11 -6.10
CA LEU A 73 -7.04 -14.45 -6.51
C LEU A 73 -6.86 -13.65 -7.79
N ALA A 74 -5.78 -12.87 -7.88
CA ALA A 74 -5.44 -12.09 -9.07
C ALA A 74 -5.26 -12.97 -10.32
N TYR A 75 -4.61 -14.13 -10.17
CA TYR A 75 -4.45 -15.11 -11.25
C TYR A 75 -5.80 -15.67 -11.70
N ILE A 76 -6.69 -16.07 -10.77
CA ILE A 76 -8.04 -16.54 -11.10
C ILE A 76 -8.82 -15.43 -11.84
N LEU A 77 -8.77 -14.20 -11.36
CA LEU A 77 -9.41 -13.04 -12.00
C LEU A 77 -8.83 -12.73 -13.39
N ALA A 78 -7.55 -13.00 -13.63
CA ALA A 78 -6.95 -12.84 -14.95
C ALA A 78 -7.42 -13.93 -15.94
N ARG A 79 -7.39 -15.20 -15.52
CA ARG A 79 -7.51 -16.37 -16.39
C ARG A 79 -8.92 -16.93 -16.52
N ARG A 80 -9.78 -16.74 -15.52
CA ARG A 80 -11.09 -17.42 -15.49
C ARG A 80 -12.24 -16.48 -15.82
N ARG A 81 -13.22 -17.03 -16.55
CA ARG A 81 -14.54 -16.42 -16.80
C ARG A 81 -15.56 -17.21 -16.01
N PHE A 82 -16.25 -16.58 -15.08
CA PHE A 82 -17.29 -17.19 -14.25
C PHE A 82 -18.38 -16.18 -13.90
N ALA A 83 -19.57 -16.71 -13.58
CA ALA A 83 -20.67 -15.87 -13.10
C ALA A 83 -20.29 -15.19 -11.78
N GLY A 84 -20.53 -13.87 -11.65
CA GLY A 84 -20.16 -13.09 -10.45
C GLY A 84 -18.75 -12.50 -10.46
N LYS A 85 -17.92 -12.74 -11.48
CA LYS A 85 -16.57 -12.15 -11.57
C LYS A 85 -16.59 -10.62 -11.39
N ARG A 86 -17.51 -9.91 -12.05
CA ARG A 86 -17.63 -8.44 -11.93
C ARG A 86 -17.99 -8.01 -10.51
N LEU A 87 -18.83 -8.78 -9.82
CA LEU A 87 -19.18 -8.51 -8.43
C LEU A 87 -17.96 -8.72 -7.51
N LEU A 88 -17.21 -9.80 -7.70
CA LEU A 88 -16.00 -10.07 -6.94
C LEU A 88 -14.93 -8.97 -7.17
N GLU A 89 -14.75 -8.52 -8.41
CA GLU A 89 -13.88 -7.38 -8.73
C GLU A 89 -14.35 -6.09 -8.03
N ALA A 90 -15.65 -5.82 -7.98
CA ALA A 90 -16.20 -4.68 -7.26
C ALA A 90 -15.97 -4.79 -5.75
N VAL A 91 -16.17 -5.98 -5.15
CA VAL A 91 -15.90 -6.24 -3.73
C VAL A 91 -14.42 -6.06 -3.39
N VAL A 92 -13.52 -6.58 -4.22
CA VAL A 92 -12.06 -6.39 -4.04
C VAL A 92 -11.69 -4.90 -4.08
N ASN A 93 -12.36 -4.10 -4.90
CA ASN A 93 -12.07 -2.67 -5.04
C ASN A 93 -12.83 -1.77 -4.05
N LEU A 94 -13.77 -2.32 -3.30
CA LEU A 94 -14.57 -1.56 -2.33
C LEU A 94 -13.73 -0.75 -1.33
N PRO A 95 -12.60 -1.29 -0.78
CA PRO A 95 -11.76 -0.55 0.16
C PRO A 95 -11.15 0.74 -0.39
N VAL A 96 -11.03 0.88 -1.71
CA VAL A 96 -10.53 2.12 -2.34
C VAL A 96 -11.57 3.23 -2.32
N VAL A 97 -12.85 2.87 -2.34
CA VAL A 97 -13.98 3.81 -2.49
C VAL A 97 -14.51 4.28 -1.15
N ILE A 98 -14.54 3.40 -0.14
CA ILE A 98 -15.09 3.75 1.18
C ILE A 98 -14.12 4.64 1.97
N PRO A 99 -14.65 5.59 2.78
CA PRO A 99 -13.80 6.35 3.71
C PRO A 99 -13.05 5.40 4.64
N HIS A 100 -11.74 5.64 4.84
CA HIS A 100 -10.91 4.73 5.64
C HIS A 100 -11.34 4.64 7.11
N THR A 101 -11.91 5.70 7.67
CA THR A 101 -12.51 5.65 9.00
C THR A 101 -13.74 4.74 9.04
N ALA A 102 -14.57 4.75 7.98
CA ALA A 102 -15.69 3.82 7.86
C ALA A 102 -15.19 2.37 7.72
N ALA A 103 -14.09 2.15 6.99
CA ALA A 103 -13.42 0.85 6.94
C ALA A 103 -12.95 0.41 8.33
N GLY A 104 -12.37 1.32 9.12
CA GLY A 104 -11.97 1.06 10.51
C GLY A 104 -13.13 0.64 11.40
N VAL A 105 -14.27 1.32 11.29
CA VAL A 105 -15.51 0.94 12.03
C VAL A 105 -15.99 -0.44 11.59
N ALA A 106 -16.02 -0.73 10.29
CA ALA A 106 -16.41 -2.04 9.79
C ALA A 106 -15.49 -3.16 10.31
N LEU A 107 -14.17 -2.92 10.30
CA LEU A 107 -13.19 -3.85 10.86
C LEU A 107 -13.35 -4.02 12.38
N LEU A 108 -13.67 -2.95 13.11
CA LEU A 108 -13.92 -3.02 14.55
C LEU A 108 -15.17 -3.86 14.86
N LEU A 109 -16.22 -3.78 14.04
CA LEU A 109 -17.42 -4.63 14.17
C LEU A 109 -17.14 -6.11 13.93
N VAL A 110 -16.10 -6.44 13.13
CA VAL A 110 -15.73 -7.83 12.86
C VAL A 110 -14.66 -8.32 13.84
N PHE A 111 -13.57 -7.57 14.03
CA PHE A 111 -12.37 -7.97 14.74
C PHE A 111 -12.22 -7.36 16.14
N GLY A 112 -13.09 -6.41 16.50
CA GLY A 112 -13.11 -5.84 17.86
C GLY A 112 -13.42 -6.90 18.91
N ARG A 113 -13.13 -6.62 20.18
CA ARG A 113 -13.30 -7.59 21.30
C ARG A 113 -14.72 -8.16 21.39
N ARG A 114 -15.74 -7.42 20.99
CA ARG A 114 -17.16 -7.83 20.92
C ARG A 114 -17.65 -7.97 19.47
N GLY A 115 -16.73 -8.03 18.51
CA GLY A 115 -17.04 -8.18 17.10
C GLY A 115 -17.29 -9.63 16.71
N LEU A 116 -17.83 -9.85 15.50
CA LEU A 116 -18.23 -11.16 15.00
C LEU A 116 -17.15 -12.23 15.10
N LEU A 117 -15.90 -11.92 14.78
CA LEU A 117 -14.76 -12.84 14.88
C LEU A 117 -13.96 -12.62 16.17
N GLY A 118 -13.89 -11.38 16.66
CA GLY A 118 -13.11 -11.05 17.84
C GLY A 118 -13.58 -11.79 19.10
N GLU A 119 -14.89 -11.92 19.29
CA GLU A 119 -15.47 -12.66 20.42
C GLU A 119 -15.10 -14.15 20.40
N TRP A 120 -15.03 -14.77 19.20
CA TRP A 120 -14.64 -16.17 19.06
C TRP A 120 -13.14 -16.41 19.21
N LEU A 121 -12.32 -15.43 18.81
CA LEU A 121 -10.87 -15.54 18.83
C LEU A 121 -10.23 -15.09 20.14
N ALA A 122 -10.92 -14.23 20.91
CA ALA A 122 -10.42 -13.73 22.18
C ALA A 122 -10.10 -14.83 23.21
N PRO A 123 -10.93 -15.89 23.38
CA PRO A 123 -10.61 -16.99 24.28
C PRO A 123 -9.35 -17.77 23.88
N LEU A 124 -8.94 -17.71 22.60
CA LEU A 124 -7.72 -18.31 22.10
C LEU A 124 -6.49 -17.37 22.25
N GLY A 125 -6.65 -16.22 22.92
CA GLY A 125 -5.60 -15.21 23.07
C GLY A 125 -5.36 -14.35 21.83
N ILE A 126 -6.19 -14.47 20.79
CA ILE A 126 -6.04 -13.71 19.54
C ILE A 126 -6.95 -12.48 19.61
N THR A 127 -6.32 -11.30 19.63
CA THR A 127 -7.02 -10.00 19.66
C THR A 127 -6.48 -9.10 18.55
N PHE A 128 -7.31 -8.14 18.11
CA PHE A 128 -6.98 -7.22 17.02
C PHE A 128 -7.14 -5.73 17.41
N THR A 129 -7.54 -5.46 18.65
CA THR A 129 -7.64 -4.08 19.14
C THR A 129 -6.36 -3.70 19.87
N ASP A 130 -5.83 -2.51 19.55
CA ASP A 130 -4.66 -1.92 20.19
C ASP A 130 -3.44 -2.85 20.20
N ASN A 131 -3.15 -3.47 19.04
CA ASN A 131 -1.98 -4.32 18.86
C ASN A 131 -1.55 -4.39 17.39
N LEU A 132 -0.39 -5.03 17.15
CA LEU A 132 0.17 -5.21 15.80
C LEU A 132 -0.80 -5.95 14.84
N ALA A 133 -1.52 -6.95 15.31
CA ALA A 133 -2.43 -7.72 14.46
C ALA A 133 -3.56 -6.83 13.90
N GLY A 134 -4.11 -5.93 14.72
CA GLY A 134 -5.12 -4.95 14.28
C GLY A 134 -4.56 -3.96 13.26
N ILE A 135 -3.34 -3.46 13.47
CA ILE A 135 -2.66 -2.58 12.50
C ILE A 135 -2.50 -3.31 11.16
N VAL A 136 -2.00 -4.54 11.19
CA VAL A 136 -1.79 -5.36 9.99
C VAL A 136 -3.09 -5.64 9.25
N VAL A 137 -4.17 -6.00 9.96
CA VAL A 137 -5.50 -6.23 9.36
C VAL A 137 -6.06 -4.95 8.73
N ALA A 138 -5.93 -3.80 9.38
CA ALA A 138 -6.38 -2.53 8.84
C ALA A 138 -5.60 -2.15 7.57
N MET A 139 -4.27 -2.24 7.60
CA MET A 139 -3.41 -1.99 6.44
C MET A 139 -3.69 -2.96 5.30
N LEU A 140 -3.87 -4.25 5.60
CA LEU A 140 -4.18 -5.30 4.62
C LEU A 140 -5.50 -4.98 3.91
N PHE A 141 -6.56 -4.71 4.67
CA PHE A 141 -7.90 -4.46 4.12
C PHE A 141 -7.89 -3.28 3.13
N VAL A 142 -7.28 -2.15 3.52
CA VAL A 142 -7.31 -0.92 2.70
C VAL A 142 -6.38 -1.00 1.50
N SER A 143 -5.26 -1.71 1.59
CA SER A 143 -4.23 -1.72 0.55
C SER A 143 -4.28 -2.95 -0.38
N LEU A 144 -5.03 -4.01 -0.03
CA LEU A 144 -5.19 -5.23 -0.84
C LEU A 144 -5.54 -4.99 -2.32
N PRO A 145 -6.43 -4.05 -2.68
CA PRO A 145 -6.79 -3.79 -4.07
C PRO A 145 -5.60 -3.49 -4.98
N PHE A 146 -4.57 -2.82 -4.46
CA PHE A 146 -3.37 -2.46 -5.23
C PHE A 146 -2.58 -3.70 -5.65
N LEU A 147 -2.39 -4.65 -4.74
CA LEU A 147 -1.74 -5.93 -5.06
C LEU A 147 -2.55 -6.73 -6.07
N VAL A 148 -3.85 -6.91 -5.82
CA VAL A 148 -4.70 -7.77 -6.64
C VAL A 148 -4.83 -7.22 -8.05
N ASN A 149 -5.09 -5.92 -8.23
CA ASN A 149 -5.29 -5.34 -9.54
C ASN A 149 -4.02 -5.35 -10.39
N LEU A 150 -2.88 -4.91 -9.83
CA LEU A 150 -1.62 -4.89 -10.58
C LEU A 150 -1.13 -6.31 -10.89
N SER A 151 -1.29 -7.25 -9.97
CA SER A 151 -0.98 -8.67 -10.24
C SER A 151 -1.89 -9.26 -11.31
N ARG A 152 -3.19 -8.94 -11.29
CA ARG A 152 -4.16 -9.37 -12.32
C ARG A 152 -3.77 -8.83 -13.70
N GLU A 153 -3.41 -7.56 -13.80
CA GLU A 153 -2.93 -6.95 -15.05
C GLU A 153 -1.66 -7.63 -15.53
N ALA A 154 -0.71 -7.88 -14.64
CA ALA A 154 0.53 -8.58 -14.98
C ALA A 154 0.27 -10.00 -15.51
N PHE A 155 -0.61 -10.76 -14.87
CA PHE A 155 -1.01 -12.09 -15.37
C PHE A 155 -1.75 -12.00 -16.70
N ALA A 156 -2.60 -11.00 -16.91
CA ALA A 156 -3.34 -10.83 -18.15
C ALA A 156 -2.43 -10.53 -19.36
N LEU A 157 -1.23 -9.96 -19.13
CA LEU A 157 -0.23 -9.70 -20.17
C LEU A 157 0.56 -10.94 -20.60
N VAL A 158 0.56 -12.01 -19.80
CA VAL A 158 1.20 -13.28 -20.16
C VAL A 158 0.28 -14.04 -21.09
N ASP A 159 0.78 -14.47 -22.25
CA ASP A 159 0.03 -15.24 -23.22
C ASP A 159 -0.41 -16.58 -22.62
N GLU A 160 -1.73 -16.86 -22.68
CA GLU A 160 -2.30 -18.11 -22.19
C GLU A 160 -1.83 -19.36 -22.97
N GLU A 161 -1.38 -19.19 -24.21
CA GLU A 161 -0.87 -20.29 -25.03
C GLU A 161 0.39 -20.90 -24.40
N LEU A 162 1.23 -20.11 -23.72
CA LEU A 162 2.43 -20.62 -23.03
C LEU A 162 2.07 -21.61 -21.93
N GLU A 163 0.99 -21.36 -21.19
CA GLU A 163 0.48 -22.29 -20.18
C GLU A 163 -0.06 -23.58 -20.82
N LYS A 164 -0.80 -23.44 -21.94
CA LYS A 164 -1.36 -24.61 -22.67
C LYS A 164 -0.27 -25.48 -23.28
N VAL A 165 0.77 -24.86 -23.85
CA VAL A 165 1.93 -25.61 -24.40
C VAL A 165 2.62 -26.39 -23.29
N ALA A 166 2.93 -25.75 -22.14
CA ALA A 166 3.52 -26.43 -21.01
C ALA A 166 2.67 -27.61 -20.52
N MET A 167 1.34 -27.45 -20.47
CA MET A 167 0.44 -28.53 -20.08
C MET A 167 0.36 -29.65 -21.15
N THR A 168 0.49 -29.33 -22.43
CA THR A 168 0.56 -30.31 -23.51
C THR A 168 1.85 -31.16 -23.40
N ASP A 169 2.95 -30.55 -22.94
CA ASP A 169 4.21 -31.22 -22.65
C ASP A 169 4.21 -32.00 -21.34
N GLY A 170 3.04 -32.08 -20.64
CA GLY A 170 2.84 -32.90 -19.45
C GLY A 170 2.96 -32.14 -18.11
N ALA A 171 3.12 -30.82 -18.13
CA ALA A 171 3.12 -30.03 -16.91
C ALA A 171 1.71 -29.98 -16.28
N SER A 172 1.63 -30.10 -14.95
CA SER A 172 0.42 -29.81 -14.20
C SER A 172 0.11 -28.29 -14.20
N GLN A 173 -1.13 -27.89 -13.87
CA GLN A 173 -1.49 -26.46 -13.73
C GLN A 173 -0.59 -25.71 -12.73
N TRP A 174 -0.20 -26.35 -11.63
CA TRP A 174 0.73 -25.82 -10.65
C TRP A 174 2.12 -25.58 -11.25
N GLN A 175 2.62 -26.54 -12.02
CA GLN A 175 3.91 -26.39 -12.72
C GLN A 175 3.86 -25.29 -13.76
N ALA A 176 2.80 -25.20 -14.59
CA ALA A 176 2.62 -24.12 -15.54
C ALA A 176 2.55 -22.75 -14.84
N PHE A 177 1.83 -22.63 -13.72
CA PHE A 177 1.79 -21.40 -12.96
C PHE A 177 3.17 -21.00 -12.41
N PHE A 178 3.84 -21.88 -11.66
CA PHE A 178 5.08 -21.53 -10.97
C PHE A 178 6.31 -21.43 -11.88
N HIS A 179 6.34 -22.17 -13.01
CA HIS A 179 7.49 -22.19 -13.91
C HIS A 179 7.33 -21.35 -15.18
N VAL A 180 6.08 -20.99 -15.55
CA VAL A 180 5.81 -20.19 -16.75
C VAL A 180 5.17 -18.85 -16.38
N THR A 181 3.96 -18.87 -15.84
CA THR A 181 3.15 -17.66 -15.66
C THR A 181 3.74 -16.72 -14.62
N LEU A 182 4.03 -17.21 -13.42
CA LEU A 182 4.55 -16.38 -12.33
C LEU A 182 5.94 -15.79 -12.65
N PRO A 183 6.91 -16.51 -13.22
CA PRO A 183 8.17 -15.93 -13.64
C PRO A 183 8.05 -14.86 -14.72
N LEU A 184 7.08 -14.98 -15.65
CA LEU A 184 6.84 -13.97 -16.66
C LEU A 184 6.13 -12.73 -16.10
N ALA A 185 5.23 -12.91 -15.13
CA ALA A 185 4.46 -11.84 -14.49
C ALA A 185 5.14 -11.24 -13.25
N TRP A 186 6.24 -11.85 -12.74
CA TRP A 186 6.78 -11.56 -11.41
C TRP A 186 7.06 -10.09 -11.14
N ARG A 187 7.53 -9.34 -12.16
CA ARG A 187 7.82 -7.90 -12.02
C ARG A 187 6.55 -7.09 -11.76
N GLY A 188 5.45 -7.44 -12.42
CA GLY A 188 4.16 -6.79 -12.19
C GLY A 188 3.56 -7.17 -10.84
N VAL A 189 3.67 -8.44 -10.44
CA VAL A 189 3.26 -8.91 -9.10
C VAL A 189 4.05 -8.20 -8.01
N LEU A 190 5.37 -8.09 -8.17
CA LEU A 190 6.22 -7.36 -7.24
C LEU A 190 5.90 -5.86 -7.22
N GLY A 191 5.62 -5.26 -8.40
CA GLY A 191 5.11 -3.89 -8.49
C GLY A 191 3.83 -3.69 -7.69
N GLY A 192 2.89 -4.63 -7.79
CA GLY A 192 1.66 -4.66 -7.00
C GLY A 192 1.93 -4.76 -5.49
N ALA A 193 2.86 -5.61 -5.09
CA ALA A 193 3.26 -5.76 -3.69
C ALA A 193 3.89 -4.46 -3.13
N VAL A 194 4.77 -3.82 -3.89
CA VAL A 194 5.38 -2.53 -3.52
C VAL A 194 4.33 -1.42 -3.40
N MET A 195 3.37 -1.36 -4.33
CA MET A 195 2.28 -0.38 -4.25
C MET A 195 1.36 -0.63 -3.05
N MET A 196 1.03 -1.89 -2.76
CA MET A 196 0.29 -2.27 -1.57
C MET A 196 1.02 -1.86 -0.29
N TRP A 197 2.32 -2.16 -0.22
CA TRP A 197 3.16 -1.80 0.92
C TRP A 197 3.24 -0.28 1.13
N ALA A 198 3.51 0.48 0.06
CA ALA A 198 3.55 1.94 0.12
C ALA A 198 2.20 2.53 0.56
N ARG A 199 1.09 1.96 0.08
CA ARG A 199 -0.26 2.36 0.50
C ARG A 199 -0.52 2.01 1.97
N GLY A 200 -0.02 0.87 2.44
CA GLY A 200 -0.09 0.45 3.85
C GLY A 200 0.63 1.43 4.78
N ILE A 201 1.84 1.87 4.43
CA ILE A 201 2.62 2.85 5.21
C ILE A 201 1.84 4.15 5.45
N SER A 202 1.05 4.61 4.49
CA SER A 202 0.26 5.84 4.59
C SER A 202 -1.11 5.64 5.25
N GLU A 203 -1.43 4.42 5.73
CA GLU A 203 -2.74 4.17 6.32
C GLU A 203 -2.84 4.79 7.71
N PHE A 204 -3.91 5.58 7.90
CA PHE A 204 -4.24 6.24 9.15
C PHE A 204 -5.66 5.90 9.59
N GLY A 205 -6.64 6.11 8.70
CA GLY A 205 -8.05 6.16 9.07
C GLY A 205 -8.62 4.86 9.64
N ALA A 206 -8.25 3.72 9.07
CA ALA A 206 -8.69 2.42 9.59
C ALA A 206 -7.90 2.02 10.84
N VAL A 207 -6.59 2.34 10.88
CA VAL A 207 -5.73 2.00 12.01
C VAL A 207 -6.12 2.78 13.26
N VAL A 208 -6.36 4.09 13.16
CA VAL A 208 -6.71 4.92 14.32
C VAL A 208 -8.02 4.48 15.02
N ILE A 209 -8.91 3.80 14.29
CA ILE A 209 -10.17 3.28 14.81
C ILE A 209 -10.03 1.87 15.41
N LEU A 210 -9.28 0.97 14.72
CA LEU A 210 -9.17 -0.43 15.13
C LEU A 210 -8.05 -0.67 16.16
N ALA A 211 -6.90 -0.02 15.97
CA ALA A 211 -5.68 -0.27 16.73
C ALA A 211 -4.84 1.01 16.90
N TYR A 212 -5.29 1.90 17.77
CA TYR A 212 -4.62 3.18 18.04
C TYR A 212 -3.20 2.97 18.60
N HIS A 213 -3.04 1.97 19.45
CA HIS A 213 -1.74 1.58 20.02
C HIS A 213 -1.31 0.19 19.57
N PRO A 214 0.00 -0.06 19.40
CA PRO A 214 1.11 0.90 19.41
C PRO A 214 1.01 1.85 18.21
N LYS A 215 1.49 3.09 18.36
CA LYS A 215 1.30 4.14 17.34
C LYS A 215 2.16 3.90 16.10
N ILE A 216 1.53 3.85 14.95
CA ILE A 216 2.20 4.02 13.65
C ILE A 216 2.48 5.52 13.40
N VAL A 217 3.41 5.83 12.50
CA VAL A 217 3.81 7.23 12.25
C VAL A 217 2.65 8.15 11.86
N PRO A 218 1.69 7.77 10.99
CA PRO A 218 0.53 8.62 10.69
C PRO A 218 -0.32 8.94 11.93
N VAL A 219 -0.49 8.00 12.86
CA VAL A 219 -1.19 8.22 14.14
C VAL A 219 -0.37 9.15 15.04
N LEU A 220 0.94 8.96 15.13
CA LEU A 220 1.83 9.82 15.91
C LEU A 220 1.85 11.27 15.39
N ILE A 221 1.89 11.46 14.07
CA ILE A 221 1.81 12.80 13.45
C ILE A 221 0.49 13.47 13.82
N TYR A 222 -0.62 12.75 13.69
CA TYR A 222 -1.96 13.27 14.02
C TYR A 222 -2.07 13.64 15.49
N GLU A 223 -1.58 12.81 16.40
CA GLU A 223 -1.59 13.08 17.86
C GLU A 223 -0.73 14.31 18.19
N ARG A 224 0.48 14.40 17.65
CA ARG A 224 1.33 15.58 17.86
C ARG A 224 0.72 16.85 17.31
N PHE A 225 0.06 16.77 16.15
CA PHE A 225 -0.63 17.90 15.55
C PHE A 225 -1.81 18.39 16.41
N THR A 226 -2.67 17.47 16.87
CA THR A 226 -3.86 17.82 17.64
C THR A 226 -3.55 18.20 19.08
N GLY A 227 -2.52 17.59 19.68
CA GLY A 227 -2.13 17.84 21.08
C GLY A 227 -1.17 19.02 21.27
N TYR A 228 -0.25 19.23 20.33
CA TYR A 228 0.87 20.18 20.49
C TYR A 228 1.05 21.15 19.32
N GLY A 229 0.19 21.04 18.29
CA GLY A 229 0.22 21.92 17.13
C GLY A 229 1.19 21.51 16.02
N LEU A 230 1.24 22.35 14.97
CA LEU A 230 1.97 22.07 13.74
C LEU A 230 3.48 21.90 13.95
N GLU A 231 4.09 22.73 14.80
CA GLU A 231 5.53 22.72 15.07
C GLU A 231 6.02 21.37 15.61
N SER A 232 5.21 20.70 16.42
CA SER A 232 5.53 19.39 16.99
C SER A 232 5.33 18.22 16.00
N ALA A 233 4.37 18.31 15.10
CA ALA A 233 4.06 17.27 14.11
C ALA A 233 5.00 17.30 12.90
N GLN A 234 5.42 18.49 12.51
CA GLN A 234 6.14 18.78 11.26
C GLN A 234 7.49 18.05 11.13
N PRO A 235 8.36 17.96 12.16
CA PRO A 235 9.62 17.22 12.07
C PRO A 235 9.40 15.72 11.82
N VAL A 236 8.38 15.12 12.44
CA VAL A 236 8.02 13.70 12.28
C VAL A 236 7.47 13.45 10.88
N ALA A 237 6.60 14.35 10.39
CA ALA A 237 6.06 14.28 9.05
C ALA A 237 7.17 14.38 7.99
N LEU A 238 8.10 15.33 8.15
CA LEU A 238 9.25 15.48 7.26
C LEU A 238 10.12 14.22 7.25
N LEU A 239 10.39 13.65 8.43
CA LEU A 239 11.19 12.43 8.54
C LEU A 239 10.51 11.25 7.82
N LEU A 240 9.20 11.06 8.00
CA LEU A 240 8.44 10.02 7.27
C LEU A 240 8.51 10.24 5.76
N ILE A 241 8.31 11.47 5.29
CA ILE A 241 8.36 11.81 3.85
C ILE A 241 9.74 11.44 3.28
N LEU A 242 10.82 11.82 3.96
CA LEU A 242 12.17 11.53 3.48
C LEU A 242 12.49 10.04 3.51
N VAL A 243 12.14 9.33 4.58
CA VAL A 243 12.34 7.88 4.67
C VAL A 243 11.53 7.17 3.59
N ALA A 244 10.25 7.51 3.42
CA ALA A 244 9.40 6.93 2.39
C ALA A 244 9.94 7.20 0.98
N LEU A 245 10.40 8.43 0.71
CA LEU A 245 10.99 8.81 -0.57
C LEU A 245 12.26 7.99 -0.87
N VAL A 246 13.17 7.90 0.09
CA VAL A 246 14.42 7.12 -0.06
C VAL A 246 14.11 5.66 -0.34
N VAL A 247 13.26 5.06 0.46
CA VAL A 247 12.89 3.64 0.28
C VAL A 247 12.19 3.42 -1.05
N PHE A 248 11.27 4.31 -1.45
CA PHE A 248 10.57 4.22 -2.74
C PHE A 248 11.53 4.34 -3.92
N ILE A 249 12.50 5.28 -3.86
CA ILE A 249 13.53 5.42 -4.89
C ILE A 249 14.40 4.15 -4.97
N LEU A 250 14.85 3.62 -3.83
CA LEU A 250 15.67 2.41 -3.79
C LEU A 250 14.92 1.20 -4.39
N LEU A 251 13.66 1.01 -4.03
CA LEU A 251 12.82 -0.05 -4.58
C LEU A 251 12.61 0.13 -6.09
N ARG A 252 12.35 1.35 -6.53
CA ARG A 252 12.18 1.64 -7.95
C ARG A 252 13.44 1.35 -8.76
N LEU A 253 14.61 1.74 -8.25
CA LEU A 253 15.90 1.45 -8.90
C LEU A 253 16.21 -0.05 -8.93
N ALA A 254 15.84 -0.79 -7.87
CA ALA A 254 16.01 -2.24 -7.83
C ALA A 254 15.11 -2.99 -8.81
N LEU A 255 13.92 -2.44 -9.12
CA LEU A 255 12.92 -3.06 -9.99
C LEU A 255 13.03 -2.65 -11.46
N LEU A 256 13.70 -1.52 -11.77
CA LEU A 256 13.93 -1.11 -13.14
C LEU A 256 14.92 -2.10 -13.80
N PRO A 257 14.64 -2.54 -15.05
CA PRO A 257 15.63 -3.29 -15.81
C PRO A 257 16.86 -2.40 -15.99
N LYS A 258 18.02 -2.94 -15.74
CA LYS A 258 19.28 -2.33 -16.24
C LYS A 258 19.13 -2.26 -17.75
N SER A 259 18.94 -1.03 -18.27
CA SER A 259 18.95 -0.74 -19.72
C SER A 259 20.25 -1.16 -20.34
#